data_e466e3f8b4bfb4771f39855f2eec05e1
#
_entry.id   e466e3f8b4bfb4771f39855f2eec05e1
#
_cell.length_a   1.000
_cell.length_b   1.000
_cell.length_c   1.000
_cell.angle_alpha   90.00
_cell.angle_beta   90.00
_cell.angle_gamma   90.00
#
_symmetry.space_group_name_H-M   'P 1'
#
loop_
_entity.id
_entity.type
_entity.pdbx_description
1 polymer ?
#
loop_
_entity_poly.entity_id
_entity_poly.type
_entity_poly.pdbx_seq_one_letter_code
_entity_poly.pdbx_strand_id
1 'polypeptide(L)'
;EINFNKYDLSDASLQKIREDFSSVYAVTDEKFNENNFNKKVKKENQIKTKGIEVGHIFYFGDKYSKPLNCLIDAPNSKKIAVKMGSYGIGISRLVGAVIEAKYSNNIMKWPKAISPFDVVIIPSISKNNNENMEKATKIYNELKKQNIDVLLDDVEENMSNKFKKHDLIGIPYQIIIGSKTEQDKFEFKDQN
;
A
#
# COMPACT_ATOMS: atom_id res chain seq x y z
N GLU A 1 -8.57 0.39 15.87
CA GLU A 1 -8.89 -1.03 15.63
C GLU A 1 -9.89 -1.52 16.67
N ILE A 2 -10.96 -2.18 16.20
CA ILE A 2 -11.91 -2.83 17.09
C ILE A 2 -11.33 -4.18 17.49
N ASN A 3 -11.09 -4.37 18.77
CA ASN A 3 -10.73 -5.69 19.27
C ASN A 3 -11.99 -6.50 19.56
N PHE A 4 -12.47 -7.25 18.58
CA PHE A 4 -13.66 -8.10 18.70
C PHE A 4 -13.56 -9.18 19.78
N ASN A 5 -12.34 -9.55 20.22
CA ASN A 5 -12.16 -10.50 21.32
C ASN A 5 -12.60 -9.95 22.69
N LYS A 6 -12.87 -8.65 22.78
CA LYS A 6 -13.41 -8.01 24.00
C LYS A 6 -14.93 -8.01 24.09
N TYR A 7 -15.60 -8.47 23.02
CA TYR A 7 -17.05 -8.49 22.96
C TYR A 7 -17.52 -9.93 22.84
N ASP A 8 -18.52 -10.30 23.62
CA ASP A 8 -19.33 -11.45 23.27
C ASP A 8 -20.13 -11.07 21.99
N LEU A 9 -20.44 -12.01 21.14
CA LEU A 9 -21.20 -11.76 19.92
C LEU A 9 -22.73 -11.82 20.18
N SER A 10 -23.16 -11.53 21.39
CA SER A 10 -24.58 -11.39 21.71
C SER A 10 -25.18 -10.17 21.01
N ASP A 11 -26.49 -10.19 20.77
CA ASP A 11 -27.22 -9.08 20.15
C ASP A 11 -27.02 -7.76 20.92
N ALA A 12 -26.93 -7.83 22.25
CA ALA A 12 -26.73 -6.68 23.11
C ALA A 12 -25.31 -6.07 22.90
N SER A 13 -24.29 -6.90 22.81
CA SER A 13 -22.92 -6.45 22.53
C SER A 13 -22.77 -5.89 21.13
N LEU A 14 -23.39 -6.51 20.15
CA LEU A 14 -23.42 -6.00 18.77
C LEU A 14 -24.15 -4.66 18.68
N GLN A 15 -25.25 -4.50 19.40
CA GLN A 15 -25.97 -3.23 19.50
C GLN A 15 -25.11 -2.15 20.13
N LYS A 16 -24.40 -2.46 21.20
CA LYS A 16 -23.48 -1.52 21.86
C LYS A 16 -22.33 -1.10 20.96
N ILE A 17 -21.69 -2.06 20.26
CA ILE A 17 -20.66 -1.76 19.27
C ILE A 17 -21.20 -0.78 18.21
N ARG A 18 -22.40 -1.06 17.68
CA ARG A 18 -23.05 -0.19 16.71
C ARG A 18 -23.30 1.21 17.27
N GLU A 19 -23.76 1.33 18.51
CA GLU A 19 -24.02 2.61 19.17
C GLU A 19 -22.72 3.39 19.40
N ASP A 20 -21.66 2.74 19.88
CA ASP A 20 -20.35 3.35 20.09
C ASP A 20 -19.79 3.91 18.78
N PHE A 21 -19.90 3.16 17.67
CA PHE A 21 -19.44 3.60 16.34
C PHE A 21 -20.34 4.64 15.70
N SER A 22 -21.64 4.62 15.96
CA SER A 22 -22.58 5.63 15.45
C SER A 22 -22.65 6.89 16.32
N SER A 23 -22.00 6.91 17.47
CA SER A 23 -21.87 8.11 18.31
C SER A 23 -21.02 9.21 17.65
N VAL A 24 -20.08 8.80 16.78
CA VAL A 24 -19.34 9.71 15.88
C VAL A 24 -20.05 9.77 14.53
N TYR A 25 -19.92 10.91 13.84
CA TYR A 25 -20.51 11.05 12.51
C TYR A 25 -19.69 10.23 11.48
N ALA A 26 -20.13 8.99 11.26
CA ALA A 26 -19.55 8.10 10.29
C ALA A 26 -20.65 7.58 9.35
N VAL A 27 -20.58 7.94 8.07
CA VAL A 27 -21.57 7.57 7.05
C VAL A 27 -20.87 7.23 5.74
N THR A 28 -21.53 6.42 4.90
CA THR A 28 -21.09 6.18 3.52
C THR A 28 -21.36 7.41 2.65
N ASP A 29 -20.69 7.50 1.51
CA ASP A 29 -20.84 8.62 0.58
C ASP A 29 -22.30 8.80 0.14
N GLU A 30 -23.04 7.72 -0.10
CA GLU A 30 -24.46 7.79 -0.48
C GLU A 30 -25.37 8.34 0.63
N LYS A 31 -24.94 8.26 1.88
CA LYS A 31 -25.69 8.73 3.05
C LYS A 31 -25.16 10.04 3.63
N PHE A 32 -24.10 10.59 3.04
CA PHE A 32 -23.52 11.85 3.49
C PHE A 32 -24.52 12.98 3.35
N ASN A 33 -24.69 13.74 4.44
CA ASN A 33 -25.51 14.94 4.46
C ASN A 33 -24.71 16.08 5.10
N GLU A 34 -24.35 17.07 4.31
CA GLU A 34 -23.49 18.18 4.73
C GLU A 34 -24.10 18.97 5.90
N ASN A 35 -25.41 19.16 5.94
CA ASN A 35 -26.07 19.87 7.04
C ASN A 35 -25.95 19.08 8.36
N ASN A 36 -26.10 17.75 8.31
CA ASN A 36 -25.93 16.90 9.48
C ASN A 36 -24.49 16.86 9.94
N PHE A 37 -23.55 16.80 9.00
CA PHE A 37 -22.11 16.86 9.29
C PHE A 37 -21.78 18.18 10.01
N ASN A 38 -22.18 19.31 9.46
CA ASN A 38 -21.92 20.64 10.03
C ASN A 38 -22.58 20.86 11.40
N LYS A 39 -23.72 20.19 11.68
CA LYS A 39 -24.36 20.23 13.00
C LYS A 39 -23.66 19.36 14.04
N LYS A 40 -23.15 18.19 13.64
CA LYS A 40 -22.57 17.20 14.57
C LYS A 40 -21.07 17.39 14.79
N VAL A 41 -20.34 17.89 13.78
CA VAL A 41 -18.88 18.06 13.84
C VAL A 41 -18.55 19.53 13.92
N LYS A 42 -17.87 19.95 14.99
CA LYS A 42 -17.43 21.33 15.15
C LYS A 42 -16.48 21.72 14.01
N LYS A 43 -16.56 22.96 13.57
CA LYS A 43 -15.84 23.48 12.40
C LYS A 43 -14.30 23.27 12.51
N GLU A 44 -13.78 23.41 13.70
CA GLU A 44 -12.35 23.19 14.01
C GLU A 44 -11.89 21.73 13.82
N ASN A 45 -12.82 20.77 13.88
CA ASN A 45 -12.56 19.33 13.71
C ASN A 45 -12.92 18.83 12.30
N GLN A 46 -13.35 19.73 11.40
CA GLN A 46 -13.70 19.35 10.04
C GLN A 46 -12.48 19.38 9.15
N ILE A 47 -12.15 18.25 8.54
CA ILE A 47 -11.09 18.14 7.54
C ILE A 47 -11.72 17.72 6.22
N LYS A 48 -11.56 18.55 5.19
CA LYS A 48 -11.95 18.22 3.81
C LYS A 48 -10.67 17.95 3.01
N THR A 49 -10.54 16.77 2.46
CA THR A 49 -9.38 16.40 1.65
C THR A 49 -9.81 15.52 0.48
N LYS A 50 -8.99 15.48 -0.55
CA LYS A 50 -9.12 14.49 -1.62
C LYS A 50 -8.35 13.24 -1.20
N GLY A 51 -8.91 12.09 -1.47
CA GLY A 51 -8.30 10.80 -1.23
C GLY A 51 -8.38 9.92 -2.47
N ILE A 52 -7.59 8.85 -2.48
CA ILE A 52 -7.67 7.80 -3.49
C ILE A 52 -8.42 6.63 -2.87
N GLU A 53 -9.53 6.23 -3.48
CA GLU A 53 -10.26 5.04 -3.06
C GLU A 53 -9.45 3.79 -3.43
N VAL A 54 -8.92 3.13 -2.42
CA VAL A 54 -8.13 1.90 -2.59
C VAL A 54 -8.96 0.63 -2.37
N GLY A 55 -10.06 0.75 -1.67
CA GLY A 55 -10.97 -0.36 -1.39
C GLY A 55 -12.36 0.14 -1.00
N HIS A 56 -13.36 -0.72 -1.15
CA HIS A 56 -14.75 -0.40 -0.85
C HIS A 56 -15.44 -1.60 -0.21
N ILE A 57 -16.34 -1.33 0.74
CA ILE A 57 -17.23 -2.32 1.35
C ILE A 57 -18.64 -1.98 0.92
N PHE A 58 -19.33 -2.96 0.33
CA PHE A 58 -20.71 -2.83 -0.09
C PHE A 58 -21.62 -3.63 0.82
N TYR A 59 -22.66 -3.01 1.34
CA TYR A 59 -23.73 -3.68 2.05
C TYR A 59 -24.99 -3.73 1.18
N PHE A 60 -25.35 -4.90 0.69
CA PHE A 60 -26.49 -5.08 -0.20
C PHE A 60 -27.79 -5.42 0.56
N GLY A 61 -27.71 -5.80 1.83
CA GLY A 61 -28.86 -6.26 2.59
C GLY A 61 -29.50 -7.48 1.92
N ASP A 62 -30.80 -7.42 1.66
CA ASP A 62 -31.55 -8.49 0.98
C ASP A 62 -31.89 -8.19 -0.49
N LYS A 63 -31.24 -7.15 -1.08
CA LYS A 63 -31.48 -6.70 -2.45
C LYS A 63 -31.38 -7.82 -3.50
N TYR A 64 -30.43 -8.72 -3.32
CA TYR A 64 -30.19 -9.83 -4.27
C TYR A 64 -30.73 -11.15 -3.73
N SER A 65 -30.65 -11.42 -2.45
CA SER A 65 -31.08 -12.66 -1.84
C SER A 65 -32.60 -12.87 -1.93
N LYS A 66 -33.38 -11.80 -1.78
CA LYS A 66 -34.83 -11.85 -1.93
C LYS A 66 -35.31 -12.29 -3.30
N PRO A 67 -34.90 -11.62 -4.42
CA PRO A 67 -35.27 -12.05 -5.77
C PRO A 67 -34.78 -13.46 -6.14
N LEU A 68 -33.60 -13.85 -5.61
CA LEU A 68 -33.03 -15.19 -5.83
C LEU A 68 -33.63 -16.26 -4.90
N ASN A 69 -34.60 -15.89 -4.06
CA ASN A 69 -35.23 -16.79 -3.08
C ASN A 69 -34.18 -17.50 -2.18
N CYS A 70 -33.08 -16.82 -1.86
CA CYS A 70 -32.06 -17.32 -0.96
C CYS A 70 -32.50 -17.10 0.49
N LEU A 71 -33.24 -18.09 1.01
CA LEU A 71 -33.87 -18.03 2.31
C LEU A 71 -33.22 -19.02 3.27
N ILE A 72 -33.17 -18.65 4.56
CA ILE A 72 -32.77 -19.52 5.66
C ILE A 72 -33.91 -19.60 6.67
N ASP A 73 -33.96 -20.72 7.39
CA ASP A 73 -34.90 -20.88 8.48
C ASP A 73 -34.38 -20.13 9.72
N ALA A 74 -35.17 -19.18 10.19
CA ALA A 74 -34.91 -18.46 11.42
C ALA A 74 -35.52 -19.19 12.63
N PRO A 75 -35.15 -18.88 13.87
CA PRO A 75 -35.88 -19.28 15.04
C PRO A 75 -37.35 -18.95 14.87
N ASN A 76 -38.26 -19.87 15.21
CA ASN A 76 -39.71 -19.82 14.99
C ASN A 76 -40.19 -20.21 13.57
N SER A 77 -39.41 -21.00 12.83
CA SER A 77 -39.78 -21.53 11.49
C SER A 77 -40.13 -20.46 10.45
N LYS A 78 -39.72 -19.23 10.68
CA LYS A 78 -39.84 -18.16 9.67
C LYS A 78 -38.68 -18.21 8.70
N LYS A 79 -38.97 -18.08 7.41
CA LYS A 79 -37.95 -17.93 6.38
C LYS A 79 -37.56 -16.47 6.25
N ILE A 80 -36.28 -16.21 6.32
CA ILE A 80 -35.71 -14.87 6.15
C ILE A 80 -34.68 -14.85 5.01
N ALA A 81 -34.66 -13.76 4.23
CA ALA A 81 -33.69 -13.59 3.21
C ALA A 81 -32.30 -13.31 3.82
N VAL A 82 -31.27 -13.97 3.32
CA VAL A 82 -29.88 -13.78 3.78
C VAL A 82 -29.43 -12.36 3.51
N LYS A 83 -28.80 -11.73 4.49
CA LYS A 83 -28.14 -10.45 4.28
C LYS A 83 -26.81 -10.65 3.55
N MET A 84 -26.57 -9.84 2.55
CA MET A 84 -25.41 -9.95 1.68
C MET A 84 -24.56 -8.69 1.77
N GLY A 85 -23.26 -8.89 1.65
CA GLY A 85 -22.27 -7.83 1.50
C GLY A 85 -21.15 -8.28 0.57
N SER A 86 -20.37 -7.33 0.11
CA SER A 86 -19.16 -7.57 -0.67
C SER A 86 -18.10 -6.56 -0.29
N TYR A 87 -16.86 -6.88 -0.58
CA TYR A 87 -15.73 -5.96 -0.43
C TYR A 87 -14.71 -6.23 -1.51
N GLY A 88 -13.96 -5.20 -1.85
CA GLY A 88 -12.94 -5.30 -2.88
C GLY A 88 -11.81 -4.31 -2.64
N ILE A 89 -10.61 -4.65 -3.09
CA ILE A 89 -9.44 -3.81 -3.09
C ILE A 89 -8.94 -3.69 -4.53
N GLY A 90 -8.69 -2.46 -4.99
CA GLY A 90 -8.13 -2.19 -6.30
C GLY A 90 -6.63 -2.40 -6.33
N ILE A 91 -6.15 -3.63 -6.51
CA ILE A 91 -4.71 -3.96 -6.46
C ILE A 91 -3.89 -3.12 -7.44
N SER A 92 -4.32 -3.00 -8.68
CA SER A 92 -3.63 -2.16 -9.68
C SER A 92 -3.72 -0.67 -9.34
N ARG A 93 -4.82 -0.21 -8.76
CA ARG A 93 -4.96 1.16 -8.27
C ARG A 93 -4.03 1.47 -7.11
N LEU A 94 -3.73 0.49 -6.25
CA LEU A 94 -2.78 0.65 -5.14
C LEU A 94 -1.40 1.07 -5.62
N VAL A 95 -0.91 0.54 -6.73
CA VAL A 95 0.38 0.94 -7.33
C VAL A 95 0.39 2.44 -7.60
N GLY A 96 -0.62 2.95 -8.31
CA GLY A 96 -0.74 4.39 -8.59
C GLY A 96 -0.92 5.24 -7.33
N ALA A 97 -1.71 4.74 -6.36
CA ALA A 97 -1.94 5.43 -5.09
C ALA A 97 -0.66 5.57 -4.25
N VAL A 98 0.17 4.53 -4.22
CA VAL A 98 1.46 4.56 -3.52
C VAL A 98 2.43 5.53 -4.21
N ILE A 99 2.50 5.50 -5.55
CA ILE A 99 3.33 6.42 -6.31
C ILE A 99 2.91 7.87 -6.01
N GLU A 100 1.63 8.20 -6.10
CA GLU A 100 1.14 9.55 -5.82
C GLU A 100 1.42 9.99 -4.37
N ALA A 101 1.28 9.09 -3.41
CA ALA A 101 1.52 9.39 -1.98
C ALA A 101 3.00 9.49 -1.60
N LYS A 102 3.90 8.86 -2.36
CA LYS A 102 5.32 8.70 -2.00
C LYS A 102 6.29 9.41 -2.95
N TYR A 103 5.80 9.93 -4.07
CA TYR A 103 6.61 10.71 -4.99
C TYR A 103 6.71 12.17 -4.54
N SER A 104 7.92 12.65 -4.37
CA SER A 104 8.20 14.05 -4.06
C SER A 104 9.59 14.46 -4.53
N ASN A 105 9.76 15.71 -4.96
CA ASN A 105 11.06 16.26 -5.40
C ASN A 105 11.75 15.40 -6.45
N ASN A 106 11.02 14.85 -7.41
CA ASN A 106 11.51 13.95 -8.44
C ASN A 106 12.09 12.62 -7.94
N ILE A 107 11.78 12.23 -6.71
CA ILE A 107 12.20 10.98 -6.10
C ILE A 107 10.96 10.18 -5.71
N MET A 108 10.91 8.93 -6.17
CA MET A 108 9.95 7.95 -5.67
C MET A 108 10.55 7.21 -4.47
N LYS A 109 9.73 6.96 -3.45
CA LYS A 109 10.15 6.22 -2.26
C LYS A 109 9.18 5.07 -1.99
N TRP A 110 9.48 3.89 -2.50
CA TRP A 110 8.67 2.72 -2.20
C TRP A 110 8.78 2.35 -0.73
N PRO A 111 7.64 2.12 -0.04
CA PRO A 111 7.68 1.44 1.25
C PRO A 111 8.34 0.08 1.10
N LYS A 112 9.27 -0.26 1.99
CA LYS A 112 10.05 -1.51 1.93
C LYS A 112 9.19 -2.76 1.73
N ALA A 113 8.01 -2.82 2.38
CA ALA A 113 7.12 -3.98 2.31
C ALA A 113 6.50 -4.24 0.91
N ILE A 114 6.54 -3.27 0.00
CA ILE A 114 5.93 -3.35 -1.33
C ILE A 114 6.87 -2.87 -2.44
N SER A 115 8.13 -2.67 -2.12
CA SER A 115 9.15 -2.35 -3.11
C SER A 115 9.35 -3.53 -4.08
N PRO A 116 9.50 -3.27 -5.39
CA PRO A 116 9.77 -4.33 -6.37
C PRO A 116 11.11 -5.03 -6.15
N PHE A 117 12.07 -4.36 -5.52
CA PHE A 117 13.37 -4.88 -5.11
C PHE A 117 13.77 -4.26 -3.77
N ASP A 118 14.57 -4.97 -2.98
CA ASP A 118 15.12 -4.43 -1.74
C ASP A 118 16.28 -3.46 -2.03
N VAL A 119 17.16 -3.85 -2.96
CA VAL A 119 18.41 -3.15 -3.23
C VAL A 119 18.63 -3.02 -4.74
N VAL A 120 19.18 -1.89 -5.18
CA VAL A 120 19.77 -1.75 -6.52
C VAL A 120 21.27 -1.56 -6.43
N ILE A 121 22.02 -2.24 -7.30
CA ILE A 121 23.46 -2.06 -7.47
C ILE A 121 23.70 -1.26 -8.75
N ILE A 122 24.38 -0.13 -8.62
CA ILE A 122 24.62 0.85 -9.68
C ILE A 122 26.12 0.96 -9.93
N PRO A 123 26.71 0.11 -10.80
CA PRO A 123 28.11 0.24 -11.18
C PRO A 123 28.33 1.32 -12.24
N SER A 124 29.46 2.01 -12.13
CA SER A 124 30.02 2.81 -13.21
C SER A 124 30.67 1.86 -14.23
N ILE A 125 30.06 1.74 -15.39
CA ILE A 125 30.52 0.85 -16.47
C ILE A 125 31.28 1.69 -17.51
N SER A 126 32.43 1.17 -17.98
CA SER A 126 33.23 1.76 -19.04
C SER A 126 33.62 0.68 -20.02
N LYS A 127 33.67 1.01 -21.34
CA LYS A 127 34.02 0.07 -22.40
C LYS A 127 35.39 -0.62 -22.21
N ASN A 128 36.27 0.03 -21.48
CA ASN A 128 37.67 -0.42 -21.33
C ASN A 128 37.97 -0.98 -19.92
N ASN A 129 36.99 -1.00 -19.02
CA ASN A 129 37.19 -1.49 -17.64
C ASN A 129 35.93 -2.12 -17.09
N ASN A 130 35.98 -3.45 -16.88
CA ASN A 130 34.90 -4.23 -16.35
C ASN A 130 34.99 -4.46 -14.81
N GLU A 131 35.99 -3.95 -14.13
CA GLU A 131 36.24 -4.21 -12.69
C GLU A 131 35.01 -3.86 -11.83
N ASN A 132 34.38 -2.72 -12.09
CA ASN A 132 33.19 -2.32 -11.33
C ASN A 132 32.01 -3.26 -11.57
N MET A 133 31.85 -3.76 -12.79
CA MET A 133 30.80 -4.71 -13.13
C MET A 133 31.07 -6.10 -12.51
N GLU A 134 32.31 -6.55 -12.50
CA GLU A 134 32.70 -7.80 -11.83
C GLU A 134 32.45 -7.72 -10.32
N LYS A 135 32.81 -6.59 -9.70
CA LYS A 135 32.54 -6.30 -8.29
C LYS A 135 31.04 -6.27 -8.00
N ALA A 136 30.28 -5.55 -8.83
CA ALA A 136 28.81 -5.49 -8.73
C ALA A 136 28.17 -6.88 -8.82
N THR A 137 28.66 -7.72 -9.74
CA THR A 137 28.17 -9.09 -9.92
C THR A 137 28.50 -9.98 -8.71
N LYS A 138 29.65 -9.80 -8.08
CA LYS A 138 29.97 -10.53 -6.84
C LYS A 138 29.00 -10.16 -5.72
N ILE A 139 28.81 -8.86 -5.49
CA ILE A 139 27.87 -8.35 -4.46
C ILE A 139 26.43 -8.84 -4.76
N TYR A 140 26.00 -8.76 -6.02
CA TYR A 140 24.70 -9.26 -6.46
C TYR A 140 24.51 -10.74 -6.08
N ASN A 141 25.48 -11.57 -6.40
CA ASN A 141 25.41 -13.01 -6.10
C ASN A 141 25.39 -13.30 -4.58
N GLU A 142 26.13 -12.53 -3.80
CA GLU A 142 26.14 -12.66 -2.33
C GLU A 142 24.80 -12.27 -1.70
N LEU A 143 24.21 -11.17 -2.12
CA LEU A 143 22.91 -10.73 -1.65
C LEU A 143 21.79 -11.70 -2.07
N LYS A 144 21.84 -12.23 -3.29
CA LYS A 144 20.89 -13.26 -3.76
C LYS A 144 20.97 -14.56 -2.93
N LYS A 145 22.16 -14.97 -2.48
CA LYS A 145 22.30 -16.11 -1.57
C LYS A 145 21.65 -15.89 -0.21
N GLN A 146 21.49 -14.63 0.19
CA GLN A 146 20.82 -14.23 1.44
C GLN A 146 19.31 -14.00 1.26
N ASN A 147 18.74 -14.35 0.10
CA ASN A 147 17.33 -14.14 -0.26
C ASN A 147 16.93 -12.65 -0.25
N ILE A 148 17.85 -11.77 -0.60
CA ILE A 148 17.57 -10.35 -0.81
C ILE A 148 17.21 -10.15 -2.28
N ASP A 149 16.14 -9.43 -2.57
CA ASP A 149 15.74 -9.07 -3.92
C ASP A 149 16.58 -7.90 -4.44
N VAL A 150 17.44 -8.19 -5.40
CA VAL A 150 18.43 -7.25 -5.92
C VAL A 150 18.23 -6.99 -7.40
N LEU A 151 18.26 -5.72 -7.78
CA LEU A 151 18.38 -5.26 -9.17
C LEU A 151 19.83 -4.88 -9.45
N LEU A 152 20.42 -5.41 -10.52
CA LEU A 152 21.73 -5.00 -11.02
C LEU A 152 21.54 -4.13 -12.27
N ASP A 153 22.02 -2.88 -12.23
CA ASP A 153 22.02 -1.99 -13.41
C ASP A 153 23.24 -2.26 -14.28
N ASP A 154 23.09 -3.16 -15.23
CA ASP A 154 24.11 -3.58 -16.20
C ASP A 154 24.16 -2.72 -17.48
N VAL A 155 23.36 -1.65 -17.54
CA VAL A 155 23.32 -0.77 -18.72
C VAL A 155 24.57 0.12 -18.76
N GLU A 156 25.21 0.18 -19.93
CA GLU A 156 26.30 1.12 -20.18
C GLU A 156 25.76 2.53 -20.41
N GLU A 157 25.74 3.32 -19.34
CA GLU A 157 25.23 4.68 -19.31
C GLU A 157 26.02 5.53 -18.33
N ASN A 158 25.98 6.86 -18.48
CA ASN A 158 26.63 7.73 -17.52
C ASN A 158 25.93 7.71 -16.15
N MET A 159 26.70 7.86 -15.08
CA MET A 159 26.19 7.74 -13.70
C MET A 159 25.09 8.76 -13.38
N SER A 160 25.13 9.96 -13.96
CA SER A 160 24.08 10.98 -13.74
C SER A 160 22.72 10.52 -14.24
N ASN A 161 22.67 9.85 -15.38
CA ASN A 161 21.42 9.28 -15.91
C ASN A 161 20.98 8.09 -15.10
N LYS A 162 21.90 7.21 -14.69
CA LYS A 162 21.59 6.09 -13.79
C LYS A 162 20.95 6.59 -12.49
N PHE A 163 21.50 7.60 -11.85
CA PHE A 163 20.93 8.18 -10.63
C PHE A 163 19.53 8.73 -10.86
N LYS A 164 19.30 9.53 -11.89
CA LYS A 164 17.96 10.04 -12.22
C LYS A 164 16.95 8.91 -12.45
N LYS A 165 17.34 7.87 -13.17
CA LYS A 165 16.52 6.68 -13.41
C LYS A 165 16.16 5.97 -12.11
N HIS A 166 17.14 5.72 -11.25
CA HIS A 166 16.91 5.01 -9.99
C HIS A 166 16.20 5.85 -8.94
N ASP A 167 16.34 7.18 -8.96
CA ASP A 167 15.51 8.07 -8.15
C ASP A 167 14.03 8.01 -8.56
N LEU A 168 13.73 7.82 -9.86
CA LEU A 168 12.36 7.62 -10.35
C LEU A 168 11.84 6.20 -10.07
N ILE A 169 12.68 5.18 -10.17
CA ILE A 169 12.30 3.79 -9.84
C ILE A 169 12.04 3.66 -8.34
N GLY A 170 12.86 4.30 -7.51
CA GLY A 170 12.61 4.46 -6.07
C GLY A 170 12.89 3.25 -5.20
N ILE A 171 13.83 2.38 -5.59
CA ILE A 171 14.26 1.25 -4.76
C ILE A 171 14.87 1.76 -3.45
N PRO A 172 14.48 1.23 -2.28
CA PRO A 172 14.85 1.79 -0.98
C PRO A 172 16.35 1.91 -0.73
N TYR A 173 17.11 0.89 -1.12
CA TYR A 173 18.55 0.86 -0.88
C TYR A 173 19.33 0.85 -2.20
N GLN A 174 20.39 1.65 -2.27
CA GLN A 174 21.26 1.74 -3.41
C GLN A 174 22.71 1.45 -3.02
N ILE A 175 23.36 0.54 -3.73
CA ILE A 175 24.80 0.27 -3.65
C ILE A 175 25.44 0.88 -4.91
N ILE A 176 26.31 1.86 -4.71
CA ILE A 176 26.93 2.59 -5.81
C ILE A 176 28.41 2.23 -5.87
N ILE A 177 28.85 1.82 -7.05
CA ILE A 177 30.25 1.49 -7.33
C ILE A 177 30.78 2.47 -8.37
N GLY A 178 31.37 3.56 -7.90
CA GLY A 178 31.93 4.62 -8.74
C GLY A 178 33.32 4.28 -9.29
N SER A 179 33.79 5.07 -10.26
CA SER A 179 35.13 4.92 -10.85
C SER A 179 36.27 5.21 -9.87
N LYS A 180 36.00 5.91 -8.77
CA LYS A 180 36.96 6.24 -7.71
C LYS A 180 36.78 5.41 -6.45
N THR A 181 35.87 4.44 -6.47
CA THR A 181 35.59 3.60 -5.32
C THR A 181 36.73 2.60 -5.11
N GLU A 182 37.32 2.57 -3.91
CA GLU A 182 38.39 1.63 -3.56
C GLU A 182 37.95 0.18 -3.75
N GLN A 183 38.92 -0.73 -3.92
CA GLN A 183 38.66 -2.11 -4.35
C GLN A 183 37.66 -2.87 -3.47
N ASP A 184 37.64 -2.60 -2.16
CA ASP A 184 36.78 -3.28 -1.18
C ASP A 184 35.69 -2.40 -0.57
N LYS A 185 35.43 -1.22 -1.18
CA LYS A 185 34.41 -0.29 -0.70
C LYS A 185 33.31 -0.07 -1.73
N PHE A 186 32.15 0.35 -1.26
CA PHE A 186 31.04 0.85 -2.06
C PHE A 186 30.34 1.98 -1.30
N GLU A 187 29.66 2.84 -2.00
CA GLU A 187 28.80 3.83 -1.39
C GLU A 187 27.41 3.22 -1.17
N PHE A 188 26.85 3.36 0.04
CA PHE A 188 25.53 2.92 0.38
C PHE A 188 24.61 4.12 0.60
N LYS A 189 23.47 4.13 -0.08
CA LYS A 189 22.46 5.17 0.05
C LYS A 189 21.14 4.54 0.51
N ASP A 190 20.59 5.05 1.62
CA ASP A 190 19.22 4.79 2.06
C ASP A 190 18.34 5.93 1.56
N GLN A 191 17.28 5.60 0.81
CA GLN A 191 16.35 6.59 0.27
C GLN A 191 15.10 6.81 1.15
N ASN A 192 14.93 6.05 2.23
CA ASN A 192 13.78 6.17 3.14
C ASN A 192 13.84 7.40 4.05
#